data_288207b734f8d3dab575958814dcdcde
#
_entry.id   288207b734f8d3dab575958814dcdcde
#
_cell.length_a   1.000
_cell.length_b   1.000
_cell.length_c   1.000
_cell.angle_alpha   90.00
_cell.angle_beta   90.00
_cell.angle_gamma   90.00
#
_symmetry.space_group_name_H-M   'P 1'
#
loop_
_entity.id
_entity.type
_entity.pdbx_description
1 polymer ?
#
loop_
_entity_poly.entity_id
_entity_poly.type
_entity_poly.pdbx_seq_one_letter_code
_entity_poly.pdbx_strand_id
1 'polypeptide(L)'
;QMKLERNKTDKKDAFHICMYGVDHNSEYYEMPSHLYFECRAINNAIETITTEITSFKNKLHALSKLDIDSKVIVTGYKKILRELQAELKKFEVELYKKLEAWQPALVKQVRSVVGIGKRATAILIVATQGFKHTETYQQLISYAGLSPREYSSGSNIRGKVRICKQGGSLMRHTLYMC
;
A
#
# COMPACT_ATOMS: atom_id res chain seq x y z
N GLN A 1 8.96 32.53 -14.27
CA GLN A 1 8.22 32.91 -13.05
C GLN A 1 6.76 32.53 -13.21
N MET A 2 6.30 31.51 -12.50
CA MET A 2 4.87 31.16 -12.44
C MET A 2 4.10 32.31 -11.77
N LYS A 3 3.20 32.95 -12.50
CA LYS A 3 2.25 33.88 -11.90
C LYS A 3 1.28 33.11 -11.03
N LEU A 4 1.21 33.46 -9.73
CA LEU A 4 0.21 32.95 -8.78
C LEU A 4 -1.18 33.44 -9.17
N GLU A 5 -1.85 32.76 -10.07
CA GLU A 5 -3.24 33.04 -10.43
C GLU A 5 -4.19 32.17 -9.59
N ARG A 6 -5.10 32.80 -8.85
CA ARG A 6 -6.06 32.13 -7.96
C ARG A 6 -7.20 31.40 -8.68
N ASN A 7 -7.44 31.68 -9.96
CA ASN A 7 -8.56 31.08 -10.70
C ASN A 7 -8.10 29.81 -11.40
N LYS A 8 -8.55 28.68 -10.88
CA LYS A 8 -8.35 27.37 -11.46
C LYS A 8 -9.44 27.08 -12.50
N THR A 9 -9.06 26.85 -13.75
CA THR A 9 -9.97 26.45 -14.82
C THR A 9 -9.29 25.37 -15.66
N ASP A 10 -10.05 24.41 -16.17
CA ASP A 10 -9.55 23.31 -17.00
C ASP A 10 -8.73 23.79 -18.20
N LYS A 11 -9.12 24.93 -18.79
CA LYS A 11 -8.38 25.57 -19.89
C LYS A 11 -6.97 26.02 -19.47
N LYS A 12 -6.83 26.58 -18.26
CA LYS A 12 -5.51 26.97 -17.74
C LYS A 12 -4.67 25.77 -17.35
N ASP A 13 -5.29 24.75 -16.76
CA ASP A 13 -4.60 23.51 -16.41
C ASP A 13 -4.10 22.80 -17.66
N ALA A 14 -4.91 22.72 -18.74
CA ALA A 14 -4.49 22.18 -20.03
C ALA A 14 -3.32 22.96 -20.65
N PHE A 15 -3.36 24.29 -20.57
CA PHE A 15 -2.26 25.14 -21.03
C PHE A 15 -0.98 24.90 -20.24
N HIS A 16 -1.06 24.81 -18.90
CA HIS A 16 0.11 24.52 -18.04
C HIS A 16 0.69 23.14 -18.30
N ILE A 17 -0.16 22.13 -18.52
CA ILE A 17 0.28 20.77 -18.89
C ILE A 17 1.02 20.79 -20.23
N CYS A 18 0.48 21.51 -21.23
CA CYS A 18 1.12 21.66 -22.52
C CYS A 18 2.48 22.34 -22.42
N MET A 19 2.57 23.46 -21.69
CA MET A 19 3.84 24.19 -21.46
C MET A 19 4.85 23.32 -20.69
N TYR A 20 4.40 22.58 -19.68
CA TYR A 20 5.26 21.62 -18.98
C TYR A 20 5.84 20.56 -19.91
N GLY A 21 5.03 20.02 -20.83
CA GLY A 21 5.48 19.05 -21.82
C GLY A 21 6.47 19.61 -22.84
N VAL A 22 6.38 20.90 -23.16
CA VAL A 22 7.33 21.59 -24.06
C VAL A 22 8.65 21.88 -23.33
N ASP A 23 8.58 22.34 -22.06
CA ASP A 23 9.76 22.76 -21.30
C ASP A 23 10.55 21.57 -20.71
N HIS A 24 9.89 20.43 -20.53
CA HIS A 24 10.47 19.22 -19.92
C HIS A 24 10.47 18.09 -20.93
N ASN A 25 11.63 17.48 -21.15
CA ASN A 25 11.76 16.24 -21.93
C ASN A 25 11.20 15.09 -21.09
N SER A 26 9.86 14.97 -21.05
CA SER A 26 9.17 13.97 -20.23
C SER A 26 9.42 12.58 -20.83
N GLU A 27 9.90 11.67 -20.01
CA GLU A 27 9.98 10.26 -20.39
C GLU A 27 8.57 9.71 -20.65
N TYR A 28 8.44 8.90 -21.71
CA TYR A 28 7.17 8.25 -22.01
C TYR A 28 6.79 7.29 -20.90
N TYR A 29 5.50 7.33 -20.55
CA TYR A 29 4.97 6.37 -19.57
C TYR A 29 5.04 4.95 -20.16
N GLU A 30 5.85 4.09 -19.54
CA GLU A 30 5.90 2.68 -19.86
C GLU A 30 4.81 1.93 -19.09
N MET A 31 3.88 1.34 -19.81
CA MET A 31 2.80 0.58 -19.20
C MET A 31 3.34 -0.69 -18.52
N PRO A 32 3.02 -0.91 -17.25
CA PRO A 32 3.41 -2.13 -16.56
C PRO A 32 2.85 -3.39 -17.23
N SER A 33 3.49 -4.53 -16.97
CA SER A 33 3.04 -5.81 -17.52
C SER A 33 1.64 -6.21 -17.02
N HIS A 34 0.93 -7.02 -17.79
CA HIS A 34 -0.37 -7.57 -17.37
C HIS A 34 -0.29 -8.32 -16.04
N LEU A 35 0.78 -9.09 -15.83
CA LEU A 35 1.04 -9.79 -14.57
C LEU A 35 1.15 -8.85 -13.36
N TYR A 36 1.73 -7.65 -13.54
CA TYR A 36 1.74 -6.64 -12.48
C TYR A 36 0.33 -6.22 -12.08
N PHE A 37 -0.53 -5.92 -13.07
CA PHE A 37 -1.92 -5.52 -12.79
C PHE A 37 -2.70 -6.63 -12.09
N GLU A 38 -2.50 -7.89 -12.49
CA GLU A 38 -3.11 -9.04 -11.81
C GLU A 38 -2.63 -9.17 -10.37
N CYS A 39 -1.31 -9.09 -10.12
CA CYS A 39 -0.75 -9.11 -8.77
C CYS A 39 -1.31 -7.95 -7.91
N ARG A 40 -1.41 -6.75 -8.48
CA ARG A 40 -1.98 -5.58 -7.80
C ARG A 40 -3.45 -5.76 -7.46
N ALA A 41 -4.24 -6.29 -8.39
CA ALA A 41 -5.66 -6.55 -8.18
C ALA A 41 -5.88 -7.57 -7.05
N ILE A 42 -5.14 -8.71 -7.09
CA ILE A 42 -5.22 -9.73 -6.04
C ILE A 42 -4.75 -9.17 -4.70
N ASN A 43 -3.66 -8.38 -4.67
CA ASN A 43 -3.19 -7.75 -3.44
C ASN A 43 -4.25 -6.82 -2.82
N ASN A 44 -4.92 -6.02 -3.63
CA ASN A 44 -6.00 -5.15 -3.16
C ASN A 44 -7.20 -5.96 -2.63
N ALA A 45 -7.54 -7.06 -3.28
CA ALA A 45 -8.60 -7.98 -2.82
C ALA A 45 -8.24 -8.60 -1.45
N ILE A 46 -6.98 -9.01 -1.25
CA ILE A 46 -6.49 -9.50 0.04
C ILE A 46 -6.63 -8.45 1.14
N GLU A 47 -6.30 -7.18 0.87
CA GLU A 47 -6.46 -6.07 1.83
C GLU A 47 -7.92 -5.87 2.21
N THR A 48 -8.83 -5.88 1.22
CA THR A 48 -10.27 -5.78 1.46
C THR A 48 -10.76 -6.91 2.37
N ILE A 49 -10.44 -8.17 2.04
CA ILE A 49 -10.83 -9.34 2.84
C ILE A 49 -10.23 -9.27 4.26
N THR A 50 -8.98 -8.84 4.39
CA THR A 50 -8.33 -8.71 5.71
C THR A 50 -9.04 -7.66 6.57
N THR A 51 -9.47 -6.56 5.97
CA THR A 51 -10.25 -5.50 6.64
C THR A 51 -11.61 -6.03 7.09
N GLU A 52 -12.31 -6.77 6.22
CA GLU A 52 -13.60 -7.40 6.56
C GLU A 52 -13.46 -8.44 7.68
N ILE A 53 -12.45 -9.30 7.63
CA ILE A 53 -12.15 -10.26 8.72
C ILE A 53 -11.98 -9.52 10.05
N THR A 54 -11.24 -8.42 10.05
CA THR A 54 -11.02 -7.59 11.26
C THR A 54 -12.34 -6.98 11.74
N SER A 55 -13.15 -6.46 10.82
CA SER A 55 -14.48 -5.90 11.12
C SER A 55 -15.39 -6.94 11.79
N PHE A 56 -15.50 -8.14 11.22
CA PHE A 56 -16.31 -9.22 11.80
C PHE A 56 -15.79 -9.72 13.14
N LYS A 57 -14.47 -9.79 13.33
CA LYS A 57 -13.87 -10.13 14.64
C LYS A 57 -14.24 -9.09 15.70
N ASN A 58 -14.18 -7.80 15.36
CA ASN A 58 -14.55 -6.72 16.26
C ASN A 58 -16.04 -6.75 16.61
N LYS A 59 -16.91 -7.03 15.63
CA LYS A 59 -18.35 -7.22 15.85
C LYS A 59 -18.64 -8.39 16.79
N LEU A 60 -17.97 -9.53 16.60
CA LEU A 60 -18.08 -10.67 17.51
C LEU A 60 -17.58 -10.35 18.92
N HIS A 61 -16.47 -9.62 19.03
CA HIS A 61 -15.97 -9.17 20.33
C HIS A 61 -16.95 -8.22 21.01
N ALA A 62 -17.53 -7.27 20.30
CA ALA A 62 -18.53 -6.37 20.85
C ALA A 62 -19.77 -7.14 21.37
N LEU A 63 -20.29 -8.12 20.60
CA LEU A 63 -21.41 -8.97 20.99
C LEU A 63 -21.10 -9.79 22.25
N SER A 64 -19.85 -10.24 22.43
CA SER A 64 -19.43 -10.97 23.64
C SER A 64 -19.38 -10.11 24.90
N LYS A 65 -19.35 -8.79 24.79
CA LYS A 65 -19.37 -7.81 25.90
C LYS A 65 -20.76 -7.33 26.26
N LEU A 66 -21.67 -7.39 25.28
CA LEU A 66 -23.08 -7.13 25.50
C LEU A 66 -23.72 -8.46 25.88
N ASP A 67 -24.45 -8.51 26.98
CA ASP A 67 -25.14 -9.73 27.46
C ASP A 67 -26.37 -10.01 26.54
N ILE A 68 -26.11 -10.11 25.24
CA ILE A 68 -27.10 -10.36 24.20
C ILE A 68 -26.94 -11.79 23.72
N ASP A 69 -27.85 -12.68 24.13
CA ASP A 69 -27.89 -14.08 23.67
C ASP A 69 -28.48 -14.18 22.25
N SER A 70 -27.76 -13.61 21.26
CA SER A 70 -28.15 -13.74 19.85
C SER A 70 -27.32 -14.82 19.15
N LYS A 71 -27.59 -16.09 19.43
CA LYS A 71 -26.93 -17.27 18.82
C LYS A 71 -26.96 -17.22 17.30
N VAL A 72 -28.04 -16.73 16.72
CA VAL A 72 -28.19 -16.63 15.26
C VAL A 72 -27.15 -15.70 14.65
N ILE A 73 -26.97 -14.49 15.23
CA ILE A 73 -26.00 -13.50 14.73
C ILE A 73 -24.56 -14.01 14.90
N VAL A 74 -24.25 -14.55 16.08
CA VAL A 74 -22.91 -15.10 16.37
C VAL A 74 -22.55 -16.24 15.42
N THR A 75 -23.51 -17.16 15.18
CA THR A 75 -23.30 -18.29 14.27
C THR A 75 -23.12 -17.80 12.82
N GLY A 76 -23.95 -16.83 12.39
CA GLY A 76 -23.83 -16.22 11.06
C GLY A 76 -22.46 -15.54 10.85
N TYR A 77 -22.02 -14.72 11.80
CA TYR A 77 -20.71 -14.06 11.71
C TYR A 77 -19.55 -15.02 11.73
N LYS A 78 -19.61 -16.10 12.53
CA LYS A 78 -18.59 -17.16 12.53
C LYS A 78 -18.53 -17.89 11.19
N LYS A 79 -19.67 -18.14 10.53
CA LYS A 79 -19.72 -18.75 9.19
C LYS A 79 -19.04 -17.84 8.16
N ILE A 80 -19.44 -16.57 8.10
CA ILE A 80 -18.83 -15.58 7.20
C ILE A 80 -17.32 -15.50 7.42
N LEU A 81 -16.86 -15.44 8.66
CA LEU A 81 -15.42 -15.41 8.98
C LEU A 81 -14.66 -16.63 8.44
N ARG A 82 -15.22 -17.82 8.54
CA ARG A 82 -14.60 -19.04 7.99
C ARG A 82 -14.47 -18.96 6.47
N GLU A 83 -15.52 -18.49 5.80
CA GLU A 83 -15.54 -18.32 4.34
C GLU A 83 -14.50 -17.28 3.89
N LEU A 84 -14.47 -16.09 4.54
CA LEU A 84 -13.48 -15.06 4.25
C LEU A 84 -12.04 -15.52 4.48
N GLN A 85 -11.79 -16.29 5.55
CA GLN A 85 -10.46 -16.83 5.83
C GLN A 85 -10.04 -17.90 4.81
N ALA A 86 -10.99 -18.70 4.29
CA ALA A 86 -10.71 -19.67 3.24
C ALA A 86 -10.36 -18.99 1.92
N GLU A 87 -11.11 -17.95 1.53
CA GLU A 87 -10.84 -17.17 0.32
C GLU A 87 -9.52 -16.39 0.43
N LEU A 88 -9.22 -15.81 1.61
CA LEU A 88 -7.94 -15.15 1.86
C LEU A 88 -6.75 -16.05 1.55
N LYS A 89 -6.78 -17.30 2.04
CA LYS A 89 -5.72 -18.28 1.78
C LYS A 89 -5.56 -18.60 0.28
N LYS A 90 -6.66 -18.72 -0.45
CA LYS A 90 -6.62 -18.95 -1.91
C LYS A 90 -5.96 -17.77 -2.63
N PHE A 91 -6.35 -16.54 -2.29
CA PHE A 91 -5.78 -15.34 -2.90
C PHE A 91 -4.30 -15.17 -2.56
N GLU A 92 -3.87 -15.47 -1.33
CA GLU A 92 -2.46 -15.44 -0.96
C GLU A 92 -1.62 -16.42 -1.77
N VAL A 93 -2.12 -17.65 -1.99
CA VAL A 93 -1.44 -18.66 -2.81
C VAL A 93 -1.35 -18.20 -4.27
N GLU A 94 -2.45 -17.73 -4.84
CA GLU A 94 -2.49 -17.26 -6.23
C GLU A 94 -1.62 -16.03 -6.45
N LEU A 95 -1.64 -15.07 -5.51
CA LEU A 95 -0.76 -13.90 -5.56
C LEU A 95 0.70 -14.32 -5.61
N TYR A 96 1.10 -15.23 -4.74
CA TYR A 96 2.49 -15.66 -4.66
C TYR A 96 2.93 -16.39 -5.93
N LYS A 97 2.08 -17.24 -6.49
CA LYS A 97 2.31 -17.92 -7.77
C LYS A 97 2.51 -16.94 -8.92
N LYS A 98 1.63 -15.94 -9.03
CA LYS A 98 1.75 -14.89 -10.06
C LYS A 98 2.97 -14.01 -9.85
N LEU A 99 3.32 -13.72 -8.61
CA LEU A 99 4.51 -12.95 -8.27
C LEU A 99 5.81 -13.67 -8.67
N GLU A 100 5.88 -14.98 -8.44
CA GLU A 100 7.00 -15.82 -8.87
C GLU A 100 7.08 -15.92 -10.40
N ALA A 101 5.95 -15.94 -11.09
CA ALA A 101 5.91 -15.90 -12.55
C ALA A 101 6.35 -14.54 -13.11
N TRP A 102 6.06 -13.44 -12.41
CA TRP A 102 6.41 -12.09 -12.84
C TRP A 102 7.86 -11.72 -12.51
N GLN A 103 8.31 -11.98 -11.27
CA GLN A 103 9.61 -11.51 -10.75
C GLN A 103 10.32 -12.59 -9.91
N PRO A 104 10.69 -13.77 -10.48
CA PRO A 104 11.22 -14.90 -9.71
C PRO A 104 12.52 -14.59 -8.97
N ALA A 105 13.45 -13.89 -9.62
CA ALA A 105 14.74 -13.53 -9.02
C ALA A 105 14.55 -12.57 -7.84
N LEU A 106 13.70 -11.57 -8.01
CA LEU A 106 13.43 -10.56 -7.00
C LEU A 106 12.70 -11.15 -5.79
N VAL A 107 11.74 -12.06 -6.02
CA VAL A 107 11.06 -12.79 -4.93
C VAL A 107 12.08 -13.56 -4.09
N LYS A 108 13.03 -14.25 -4.73
CA LYS A 108 14.10 -14.98 -4.04
C LYS A 108 14.99 -14.04 -3.24
N GLN A 109 15.41 -12.90 -3.81
CA GLN A 109 16.24 -11.91 -3.15
C GLN A 109 15.56 -11.30 -1.93
N VAL A 110 14.31 -10.83 -2.07
CA VAL A 110 13.57 -10.21 -0.97
C VAL A 110 13.28 -11.24 0.13
N ARG A 111 13.00 -12.49 -0.22
CA ARG A 111 12.79 -13.59 0.72
C ARG A 111 14.05 -14.02 1.48
N SER A 112 15.23 -13.75 0.97
CA SER A 112 16.50 -14.06 1.67
C SER A 112 16.75 -13.15 2.86
N VAL A 113 16.06 -12.01 2.93
CA VAL A 113 16.17 -11.07 4.07
C VAL A 113 15.41 -11.65 5.27
N VAL A 114 16.13 -11.83 6.37
CA VAL A 114 15.54 -12.35 7.62
C VAL A 114 14.43 -11.42 8.11
N GLY A 115 13.29 -11.99 8.48
CA GLY A 115 12.10 -11.26 8.91
C GLY A 115 11.09 -10.99 7.77
N ILE A 116 11.49 -10.99 6.51
CA ILE A 116 10.56 -10.76 5.39
C ILE A 116 9.85 -12.06 5.00
N GLY A 117 8.58 -12.17 5.39
CA GLY A 117 7.70 -13.28 5.05
C GLY A 117 7.08 -13.16 3.64
N LYS A 118 6.34 -14.18 3.19
CA LYS A 118 5.67 -14.20 1.87
C LYS A 118 4.77 -12.98 1.65
N ARG A 119 3.97 -12.61 2.64
CA ARG A 119 3.05 -11.47 2.55
C ARG A 119 3.80 -10.14 2.41
N ALA A 120 4.84 -9.93 3.22
CA ALA A 120 5.68 -8.74 3.14
C ALA A 120 6.39 -8.64 1.78
N THR A 121 6.92 -9.75 1.27
CA THR A 121 7.51 -9.82 -0.08
C THR A 121 6.53 -9.37 -1.16
N ALA A 122 5.31 -9.88 -1.13
CA ALA A 122 4.29 -9.51 -2.11
C ALA A 122 3.94 -8.02 -2.04
N ILE A 123 3.73 -7.48 -0.84
CA ILE A 123 3.42 -6.07 -0.63
C ILE A 123 4.57 -5.18 -1.15
N LEU A 124 5.82 -5.49 -0.81
CA LEU A 124 6.97 -4.72 -1.23
C LEU A 124 7.13 -4.70 -2.75
N ILE A 125 7.10 -5.87 -3.40
CA ILE A 125 7.29 -5.98 -4.84
C ILE A 125 6.14 -5.32 -5.61
N VAL A 126 4.89 -5.54 -5.19
CA VAL A 126 3.72 -4.95 -5.85
C VAL A 126 3.68 -3.43 -5.66
N ALA A 127 3.91 -2.93 -4.43
CA ALA A 127 3.86 -1.50 -4.15
C ALA A 127 4.93 -0.72 -4.91
N THR A 128 6.14 -1.28 -5.08
CA THR A 128 7.27 -0.64 -5.77
C THR A 128 7.34 -0.95 -7.27
N GLN A 129 6.36 -1.68 -7.83
CA GLN A 129 6.42 -2.20 -9.20
C GLN A 129 7.71 -3.00 -9.50
N GLY A 130 8.13 -3.84 -8.56
CA GLY A 130 9.39 -4.57 -8.69
C GLY A 130 10.62 -3.68 -8.49
N PHE A 131 10.51 -2.64 -7.67
CA PHE A 131 11.55 -1.62 -7.42
C PHE A 131 11.95 -0.78 -8.64
N LYS A 132 11.09 -0.69 -9.67
CA LYS A 132 11.38 0.04 -10.91
C LYS A 132 11.77 1.51 -10.69
N HIS A 133 11.18 2.17 -9.69
CA HIS A 133 11.41 3.58 -9.37
C HIS A 133 12.11 3.79 -8.02
N THR A 134 12.73 2.74 -7.47
CA THR A 134 13.41 2.78 -6.17
C THR A 134 14.77 2.10 -6.28
N GLU A 135 15.76 2.86 -6.76
CA GLU A 135 17.13 2.36 -6.96
C GLU A 135 17.95 2.35 -5.67
N THR A 136 17.60 3.25 -4.74
CA THR A 136 18.32 3.42 -3.47
C THR A 136 17.43 3.16 -2.28
N TYR A 137 18.06 2.78 -1.14
CA TYR A 137 17.30 2.60 0.12
C TYR A 137 16.67 3.91 0.61
N GLN A 138 17.28 5.07 0.34
CA GLN A 138 16.73 6.37 0.69
C GLN A 138 15.40 6.63 -0.07
N GLN A 139 15.37 6.30 -1.35
CA GLN A 139 14.14 6.40 -2.15
C GLN A 139 13.04 5.47 -1.62
N LEU A 140 13.41 4.24 -1.22
CA LEU A 140 12.46 3.30 -0.61
C LEU A 140 11.91 3.81 0.73
N ILE A 141 12.76 4.35 1.59
CA ILE A 141 12.38 4.97 2.87
C ILE A 141 11.43 6.15 2.62
N SER A 142 11.75 7.01 1.65
CA SER A 142 10.90 8.14 1.26
C SER A 142 9.56 7.68 0.70
N TYR A 143 9.57 6.70 -0.21
CA TYR A 143 8.35 6.11 -0.80
C TYR A 143 7.44 5.46 0.25
N ALA A 144 8.03 4.79 1.24
CA ALA A 144 7.30 4.23 2.38
C ALA A 144 6.80 5.31 3.36
N GLY A 145 7.26 6.55 3.24
CA GLY A 145 6.92 7.64 4.14
C GLY A 145 7.53 7.48 5.54
N LEU A 146 8.69 6.83 5.61
CA LEU A 146 9.47 6.63 6.84
C LEU A 146 10.53 7.72 7.04
N SER A 147 10.77 8.57 6.04
CA SER A 147 11.72 9.69 6.14
C SER A 147 11.40 10.57 7.33
N PRO A 148 12.39 10.98 8.12
CA PRO A 148 12.19 11.92 9.20
C PRO A 148 11.75 13.27 8.62
N ARG A 149 10.72 13.86 9.19
CA ARG A 149 10.29 15.22 8.89
C ARG A 149 10.75 16.14 10.00
N GLU A 150 11.66 17.02 9.69
CA GLU A 150 12.02 18.11 10.58
C GLU A 150 10.91 19.17 10.59
N TYR A 151 10.54 19.57 11.78
CA TYR A 151 9.59 20.67 11.98
C TYR A 151 10.32 21.79 12.72
N SER A 152 10.94 22.68 11.95
CA SER A 152 11.58 23.87 12.46
C SER A 152 11.07 25.09 11.67
N SER A 153 10.74 26.15 12.37
CA SER A 153 10.37 27.43 11.77
C SER A 153 11.06 28.53 12.54
N GLY A 154 12.01 29.19 11.87
CA GLY A 154 12.85 30.21 12.48
C GLY A 154 13.70 29.71 13.65
N SER A 155 14.10 30.59 14.53
CA SER A 155 14.95 30.29 15.68
C SER A 155 14.20 29.68 16.87
N ASN A 156 12.88 29.82 16.96
CA ASN A 156 12.11 29.56 18.17
C ASN A 156 11.22 28.31 18.14
N ILE A 157 10.96 27.71 16.97
CA ILE A 157 10.08 26.54 16.86
C ILE A 157 10.90 25.31 16.51
N ARG A 158 11.13 24.43 17.48
CA ARG A 158 11.72 23.10 17.29
C ARG A 158 10.73 22.04 17.71
N GLY A 159 10.03 21.43 16.74
CA GLY A 159 9.13 20.30 17.00
C GLY A 159 9.89 18.98 17.11
N LYS A 160 9.25 17.95 17.72
CA LYS A 160 9.80 16.59 17.71
C LYS A 160 9.84 16.04 16.28
N VAL A 161 10.99 15.53 15.87
CA VAL A 161 11.15 14.82 14.59
C VAL A 161 10.20 13.60 14.56
N ARG A 162 9.45 13.49 13.50
CA ARG A 162 8.52 12.37 13.26
C ARG A 162 8.65 11.90 11.82
N ILE A 163 8.22 10.67 11.54
CA ILE A 163 8.13 10.18 10.16
C ILE A 163 7.12 10.99 9.35
N CYS A 164 7.40 11.23 8.08
CA CYS A 164 6.58 12.11 7.22
C CYS A 164 5.18 11.52 6.93
N LYS A 165 5.01 10.21 6.98
CA LYS A 165 3.77 9.46 6.67
C LYS A 165 3.22 9.70 5.25
N GLN A 166 3.96 10.35 4.38
CA GLN A 166 3.63 10.48 2.95
C GLN A 166 3.95 9.16 2.28
N GLY A 167 2.95 8.43 1.84
CA GLY A 167 3.13 7.09 1.25
C GLY A 167 2.18 6.04 1.85
N GLY A 168 2.22 4.82 1.32
CA GLY A 168 1.31 3.75 1.69
C GLY A 168 1.41 3.31 3.16
N SER A 169 0.32 3.42 3.90
CA SER A 169 0.27 2.97 5.31
C SER A 169 0.52 1.47 5.45
N LEU A 170 0.05 0.67 4.48
CA LEU A 170 0.25 -0.77 4.43
C LEU A 170 1.74 -1.13 4.38
N MET A 171 2.51 -0.45 3.51
CA MET A 171 3.94 -0.70 3.38
C MET A 171 4.69 -0.37 4.67
N ARG A 172 4.38 0.76 5.33
CA ARG A 172 4.96 1.12 6.62
C ARG A 172 4.64 0.10 7.70
N HIS A 173 3.37 -0.32 7.80
CA HIS A 173 2.95 -1.34 8.74
C HIS A 173 3.68 -2.67 8.51
N THR A 174 3.78 -3.08 7.25
CA THR A 174 4.48 -4.31 6.86
C THR A 174 5.95 -4.26 7.26
N LEU A 175 6.66 -3.17 6.94
CA LEU A 175 8.06 -3.00 7.29
C LEU A 175 8.30 -2.92 8.81
N TYR A 176 7.34 -2.41 9.56
CA TYR A 176 7.41 -2.39 11.03
C TYR A 176 7.27 -3.78 11.65
N MET A 177 6.53 -4.68 10.98
CA MET A 177 6.25 -6.05 11.47
C MET A 177 7.30 -7.09 11.01
N CYS A 178 8.23 -6.71 10.14
CA CYS A 178 9.37 -7.53 9.71
C CYS A 178 10.53 -7.42 10.69
#